data_893879fc6f119f898bdabbdad29fd73c
#
_entry.id   893879fc6f119f898bdabbdad29fd73c
#
_cell.length_a   1.000
_cell.length_b   1.000
_cell.length_c   1.000
_cell.angle_alpha   90.00
_cell.angle_beta   90.00
_cell.angle_gamma   90.00
#
_symmetry.space_group_name_H-M   'P 1'
#
loop_
_entity.id
_entity.type
_entity.pdbx_description
1 polymer ?
#
loop_
_entity_poly.entity_id
_entity_poly.type
_entity_poly.pdbx_seq_one_letter_code
_entity_poly.pdbx_strand_id
1 'polypeptide(L)'
;MVVEEITFRESDIRPERFKEEEARLFAEDIAGLLDNRREFVSVVCPACEADEATFAFDKLGVNFVCCDACDTMYVSPRPTPEMLDRYYSTARYYRFWNDYVFPASEETRRENIFRPRVERMVEICHRLEVRTDRFLEVG
;
A
#
# COMPACT_ATOMS: atom_id res chain seq x y z
N MET A 1 7.86 -37.05 -13.11
CA MET A 1 8.43 -35.69 -13.25
C MET A 1 7.97 -34.94 -12.01
N VAL A 2 8.85 -34.79 -11.01
CA VAL A 2 8.55 -34.07 -9.77
C VAL A 2 8.60 -32.60 -10.14
N VAL A 3 7.47 -31.91 -10.11
CA VAL A 3 7.42 -30.46 -10.20
C VAL A 3 7.97 -29.97 -8.86
N GLU A 4 9.19 -29.45 -8.84
CA GLU A 4 9.68 -28.69 -7.70
C GLU A 4 8.77 -27.48 -7.54
N GLU A 5 7.94 -27.52 -6.51
CA GLU A 5 7.13 -26.40 -6.09
C GLU A 5 8.09 -25.31 -5.56
N ILE A 6 8.44 -24.35 -6.40
CA ILE A 6 9.22 -23.19 -5.99
C ILE A 6 8.36 -22.40 -5.01
N THR A 7 8.58 -22.64 -3.73
CA THR A 7 7.83 -21.96 -2.67
C THR A 7 8.38 -20.54 -2.50
N PHE A 8 7.80 -19.58 -3.23
CA PHE A 8 8.07 -18.17 -3.08
C PHE A 8 7.62 -17.69 -1.69
N ARG A 9 8.50 -17.03 -0.93
CA ARG A 9 8.27 -16.61 0.46
C ARG A 9 8.40 -15.10 0.58
N GLU A 10 7.76 -14.54 1.61
CA GLU A 10 7.89 -13.11 1.95
C GLU A 10 9.35 -12.71 2.18
N SER A 11 10.16 -13.57 2.83
CA SER A 11 11.59 -13.33 3.06
C SER A 11 12.41 -13.11 1.79
N ASP A 12 11.93 -13.62 0.64
CA ASP A 12 12.61 -13.48 -0.64
C ASP A 12 12.48 -12.05 -1.21
N ILE A 13 11.47 -11.31 -0.78
CA ILE A 13 11.19 -9.91 -1.18
C ILE A 13 11.29 -8.91 -0.02
N ARG A 14 11.38 -9.40 1.21
CA ARG A 14 11.61 -8.62 2.45
C ARG A 14 12.67 -9.34 3.28
N PRO A 15 13.96 -9.14 2.96
CA PRO A 15 15.03 -9.81 3.67
C PRO A 15 14.99 -9.56 5.18
N GLU A 16 15.09 -10.64 5.97
CA GLU A 16 14.99 -10.60 7.43
C GLU A 16 15.91 -9.55 8.07
N ARG A 17 17.11 -9.35 7.50
CA ARG A 17 18.08 -8.36 8.00
C ARG A 17 17.59 -6.92 8.00
N PHE A 18 16.49 -6.60 7.29
CA PHE A 18 15.94 -5.26 7.20
C PHE A 18 14.70 -5.06 8.07
N LYS A 19 14.06 -6.12 8.56
CA LYS A 19 12.76 -6.06 9.25
C LYS A 19 12.77 -5.18 10.50
N GLU A 20 13.83 -5.24 11.30
CA GLU A 20 13.92 -4.43 12.52
C GLU A 20 14.00 -2.93 12.20
N GLU A 21 14.85 -2.56 11.23
CA GLU A 21 15.00 -1.17 10.81
C GLU A 21 13.74 -0.66 10.10
N GLU A 22 13.12 -1.47 9.26
CA GLU A 22 11.81 -1.15 8.66
C GLU A 22 10.77 -0.82 9.72
N ALA A 23 10.62 -1.69 10.73
CA ALA A 23 9.62 -1.53 11.78
C ALA A 23 9.90 -0.27 12.60
N ARG A 24 11.16 0.02 12.92
CA ARG A 24 11.58 1.21 13.64
C ARG A 24 11.26 2.49 12.85
N LEU A 25 11.69 2.56 11.59
CA LEU A 25 11.47 3.72 10.73
C LEU A 25 9.98 3.98 10.50
N PHE A 26 9.22 2.91 10.23
CA PHE A 26 7.77 3.01 10.07
C PHE A 26 7.09 3.55 11.32
N ALA A 27 7.44 3.04 12.51
CA ALA A 27 6.87 3.51 13.77
C ALA A 27 7.20 4.99 14.04
N GLU A 28 8.43 5.42 13.77
CA GLU A 28 8.84 6.82 13.95
C GLU A 28 8.13 7.76 12.96
N ASP A 29 8.02 7.37 11.69
CA ASP A 29 7.34 8.17 10.67
C ASP A 29 5.84 8.30 10.96
N ILE A 30 5.18 7.21 11.38
CA ILE A 30 3.77 7.22 11.80
C ILE A 30 3.58 8.07 13.05
N ALA A 31 4.46 7.97 14.05
CA ALA A 31 4.39 8.82 15.24
C ALA A 31 4.44 10.30 14.87
N GLY A 32 5.36 10.69 13.98
CA GLY A 32 5.47 12.07 13.50
C GLY A 32 4.21 12.57 12.75
N LEU A 33 3.53 11.70 12.01
CA LEU A 33 2.23 12.04 11.41
C LEU A 33 1.15 12.24 12.46
N LEU A 34 1.11 11.37 13.49
CA LEU A 34 0.10 11.39 14.55
C LEU A 34 0.29 12.52 15.56
N ASP A 35 1.48 13.09 15.70
CA ASP A 35 1.73 14.26 16.54
C ASP A 35 0.82 15.45 16.14
N ASN A 36 0.42 15.51 14.87
CA ASN A 36 -0.49 16.50 14.32
C ASN A 36 -1.94 16.01 14.17
N ARG A 37 -2.34 14.96 14.87
CA ARG A 37 -3.68 14.36 14.76
C ARG A 37 -4.82 15.36 15.00
N ARG A 38 -4.59 16.45 15.71
CA ARG A 38 -5.59 17.50 15.93
C ARG A 38 -5.99 18.25 14.65
N GLU A 39 -5.14 18.17 13.64
CA GLU A 39 -5.37 18.78 12.31
C GLU A 39 -6.06 17.84 11.34
N PHE A 40 -6.33 16.58 11.75
CA PHE A 40 -7.05 15.62 10.92
C PHE A 40 -8.47 16.09 10.68
N VAL A 41 -8.98 15.83 9.49
CA VAL A 41 -10.30 16.27 9.05
C VAL A 41 -11.27 15.09 8.94
N SER A 42 -12.49 15.29 9.44
CA SER A 42 -13.58 14.35 9.21
C SER A 42 -14.00 14.43 7.73
N VAL A 43 -14.29 13.29 7.15
CA VAL A 43 -14.68 13.18 5.75
C VAL A 43 -15.92 12.31 5.61
N VAL A 44 -16.73 12.61 4.61
CA VAL A 44 -17.86 11.78 4.18
C VAL A 44 -17.37 10.47 3.56
N CYS A 45 -18.25 9.52 3.38
CA CYS A 45 -17.94 8.27 2.73
C CYS A 45 -17.40 8.50 1.31
N PRO A 46 -16.22 8.01 0.96
CA PRO A 46 -15.62 8.24 -0.36
C PRO A 46 -16.31 7.48 -1.49
N ALA A 47 -17.20 6.54 -1.19
CA ALA A 47 -17.91 5.74 -2.18
C ALA A 47 -19.32 6.24 -2.49
N CYS A 48 -20.06 6.73 -1.49
CA CYS A 48 -21.46 7.13 -1.67
C CYS A 48 -21.80 8.54 -1.11
N GLU A 49 -20.80 9.24 -0.58
CA GLU A 49 -20.91 10.61 -0.05
C GLU A 49 -21.84 10.75 1.18
N ALA A 50 -22.29 9.64 1.79
CA ALA A 50 -23.05 9.67 3.03
C ALA A 50 -22.20 10.15 4.22
N ASP A 51 -22.81 10.90 5.13
CA ASP A 51 -22.17 11.48 6.31
C ASP A 51 -22.11 10.50 7.50
N GLU A 52 -23.08 9.60 7.59
CA GLU A 52 -23.24 8.71 8.74
C GLU A 52 -22.30 7.50 8.62
N ALA A 53 -21.52 7.28 9.67
CA ALA A 53 -20.60 6.14 9.77
C ALA A 53 -20.39 5.72 11.21
N THR A 54 -20.35 4.42 11.44
CA THR A 54 -20.10 3.81 12.73
C THR A 54 -18.64 3.46 12.91
N PHE A 55 -18.06 3.72 14.11
CA PHE A 55 -16.69 3.31 14.45
C PHE A 55 -16.53 1.80 14.32
N ALA A 56 -15.50 1.36 13.61
CA ALA A 56 -15.17 -0.03 13.42
C ALA A 56 -14.01 -0.48 14.35
N PHE A 57 -12.83 0.12 14.20
CA PHE A 57 -11.65 -0.17 15.03
C PHE A 57 -10.59 0.92 14.90
N ASP A 58 -9.61 0.90 15.83
CA ASP A 58 -8.38 1.68 15.71
C ASP A 58 -7.25 0.80 15.17
N LYS A 59 -6.45 1.36 14.28
CA LYS A 59 -5.21 0.73 13.81
C LYS A 59 -4.12 1.79 13.66
N LEU A 60 -2.99 1.57 14.32
CA LEU A 60 -1.85 2.49 14.30
C LEU A 60 -2.19 3.93 14.70
N GLY A 61 -3.17 4.10 15.60
CA GLY A 61 -3.60 5.41 16.08
C GLY A 61 -4.55 6.17 15.14
N VAL A 62 -5.06 5.55 14.07
CA VAL A 62 -6.10 6.11 13.21
C VAL A 62 -7.40 5.32 13.32
N ASN A 63 -8.53 6.04 13.30
CA ASN A 63 -9.84 5.41 13.42
C ASN A 63 -10.34 4.96 12.05
N PHE A 64 -10.72 3.69 11.97
CA PHE A 64 -11.48 3.15 10.86
C PHE A 64 -12.97 3.20 11.19
N VAL A 65 -13.75 3.66 10.26
CA VAL A 65 -15.21 3.74 10.34
C VAL A 65 -15.84 2.98 9.17
N CYS A 66 -17.06 2.48 9.38
CA CYS A 66 -17.86 1.82 8.36
C CYS A 66 -19.04 2.73 8.00
N CYS A 67 -19.25 3.02 6.72
CA CYS A 67 -20.39 3.79 6.25
C CYS A 67 -21.69 3.05 6.52
N ASP A 68 -22.65 3.69 7.16
CA ASP A 68 -23.95 3.08 7.50
C ASP A 68 -24.85 2.88 6.27
N ALA A 69 -24.55 3.55 5.15
CA ALA A 69 -25.33 3.47 3.92
C ALA A 69 -24.83 2.41 2.91
N CYS A 70 -23.51 2.13 2.85
CA CYS A 70 -22.94 1.27 1.82
C CYS A 70 -21.82 0.33 2.30
N ASP A 71 -21.63 0.22 3.60
CA ASP A 71 -20.64 -0.64 4.26
C ASP A 71 -19.17 -0.38 3.85
N THR A 72 -18.88 0.73 3.17
CA THR A 72 -17.50 1.09 2.83
C THR A 72 -16.73 1.43 4.10
N MET A 73 -15.60 0.76 4.29
CA MET A 73 -14.69 1.03 5.40
C MET A 73 -13.64 2.07 4.98
N TYR A 74 -13.44 3.11 5.80
CA TYR A 74 -12.50 4.19 5.53
C TYR A 74 -11.97 4.84 6.82
N VAL A 75 -10.95 5.69 6.69
CA VAL A 75 -10.36 6.43 7.82
C VAL A 75 -11.05 7.78 7.97
N SER A 76 -11.61 8.04 9.15
CA SER A 76 -12.16 9.36 9.52
C SER A 76 -12.08 9.55 11.06
N PRO A 77 -11.52 10.67 11.55
CA PRO A 77 -10.83 11.71 10.79
C PRO A 77 -9.52 11.21 10.15
N ARG A 78 -9.11 11.86 9.08
CA ARG A 78 -7.89 11.50 8.34
C ARG A 78 -6.93 12.68 8.17
N PRO A 79 -5.62 12.44 7.89
CA PRO A 79 -4.69 13.51 7.53
C PRO A 79 -5.19 14.30 6.32
N THR A 80 -4.89 15.60 6.29
CA THR A 80 -5.16 16.43 5.11
C THR A 80 -4.24 16.04 3.94
N PRO A 81 -4.57 16.40 2.69
CA PRO A 81 -3.69 16.17 1.55
C PRO A 81 -2.27 16.72 1.77
N GLU A 82 -2.15 17.92 2.35
CA GLU A 82 -0.86 18.56 2.63
C GLU A 82 -0.03 17.81 3.69
N MET A 83 -0.71 17.22 4.67
CA MET A 83 -0.05 16.36 5.66
C MET A 83 0.46 15.06 5.03
N LEU A 84 -0.33 14.47 4.12
CA LEU A 84 0.09 13.28 3.37
C LEU A 84 1.24 13.58 2.41
N ASP A 85 1.20 14.69 1.69
CA ASP A 85 2.30 15.13 0.82
C ASP A 85 3.60 15.29 1.59
N ARG A 86 3.53 15.94 2.76
CA ARG A 86 4.68 16.08 3.66
C ARG A 86 5.18 14.71 4.14
N TYR A 87 4.28 13.86 4.60
CA TYR A 87 4.61 12.51 5.06
C TYR A 87 5.33 11.72 3.96
N TYR A 88 4.74 11.59 2.78
CA TYR A 88 5.35 10.83 1.67
C TYR A 88 6.67 11.42 1.17
N SER A 89 6.82 12.75 1.23
CA SER A 89 8.06 13.42 0.82
C SER A 89 9.20 13.25 1.81
N THR A 90 8.91 13.06 3.10
CA THR A 90 9.90 13.06 4.18
C THR A 90 10.09 11.73 4.87
N ALA A 91 9.15 10.78 4.71
CA ALA A 91 9.18 9.50 5.39
C ALA A 91 10.44 8.71 5.09
N ARG A 92 11.16 8.35 6.14
CA ARG A 92 12.42 7.60 6.06
C ARG A 92 12.18 6.14 5.72
N TYR A 93 11.03 5.60 6.10
CA TYR A 93 10.60 4.26 5.76
C TYR A 93 10.60 4.02 4.24
N TYR A 94 9.96 4.91 3.45
CA TYR A 94 9.92 4.78 1.99
C TYR A 94 11.29 4.95 1.36
N ARG A 95 12.11 5.87 1.87
CA ARG A 95 13.50 6.04 1.43
C ARG A 95 14.32 4.77 1.68
N PHE A 96 14.18 4.18 2.87
CA PHE A 96 14.86 2.94 3.22
C PHE A 96 14.48 1.78 2.27
N TRP A 97 13.20 1.69 1.92
CA TRP A 97 12.74 0.72 0.93
C TRP A 97 13.38 0.92 -0.44
N ASN A 98 13.43 2.15 -0.93
CA ASN A 98 14.03 2.48 -2.20
C ASN A 98 15.56 2.22 -2.23
N ASP A 99 16.25 2.53 -1.14
CA ASP A 99 17.70 2.46 -1.08
C ASP A 99 18.23 1.04 -0.78
N TYR A 100 17.46 0.22 -0.05
CA TYR A 100 17.94 -1.07 0.46
C TYR A 100 17.05 -2.25 0.12
N VAL A 101 15.75 -2.18 0.34
CA VAL A 101 14.86 -3.34 0.23
C VAL A 101 14.58 -3.69 -1.23
N PHE A 102 14.20 -2.70 -2.04
CA PHE A 102 13.95 -2.92 -3.46
C PHE A 102 15.20 -3.38 -4.22
N PRO A 103 16.36 -2.75 -4.11
CA PRO A 103 17.56 -3.24 -4.78
C PRO A 103 17.94 -4.65 -4.36
N ALA A 104 17.82 -5.00 -3.07
CA ALA A 104 18.15 -6.32 -2.55
C ALA A 104 17.19 -7.45 -3.00
N SER A 105 16.01 -7.10 -3.52
CA SER A 105 14.96 -8.04 -3.92
C SER A 105 14.47 -7.84 -5.35
N GLU A 106 15.12 -6.97 -6.12
CA GLU A 106 14.67 -6.55 -7.46
C GLU A 106 14.45 -7.75 -8.39
N GLU A 107 15.45 -8.61 -8.54
CA GLU A 107 15.36 -9.75 -9.43
C GLU A 107 14.26 -10.73 -9.02
N THR A 108 14.19 -11.04 -7.73
CA THR A 108 13.17 -11.93 -7.16
C THR A 108 11.76 -11.35 -7.37
N ARG A 109 11.58 -10.05 -7.17
CA ARG A 109 10.30 -9.37 -7.44
C ARG A 109 9.95 -9.39 -8.92
N ARG A 110 10.93 -9.11 -9.77
CA ARG A 110 10.73 -9.10 -11.22
C ARG A 110 10.24 -10.46 -11.71
N GLU A 111 10.93 -11.54 -11.33
CA GLU A 111 10.63 -12.89 -11.83
C GLU A 111 9.35 -13.49 -11.21
N ASN A 112 9.12 -13.28 -9.91
CA ASN A 112 8.04 -13.96 -9.20
C ASN A 112 6.76 -13.12 -9.02
N ILE A 113 6.84 -11.80 -9.18
CA ILE A 113 5.68 -10.91 -8.99
C ILE A 113 5.33 -10.18 -10.29
N PHE A 114 6.29 -9.40 -10.84
CA PHE A 114 5.95 -8.47 -11.91
C PHE A 114 5.78 -9.20 -13.24
N ARG A 115 6.72 -10.06 -13.62
CA ARG A 115 6.64 -10.81 -14.89
C ARG A 115 5.34 -11.62 -15.00
N PRO A 116 4.97 -12.49 -14.03
CA PRO A 116 3.73 -13.26 -14.13
C PRO A 116 2.46 -12.40 -14.21
N ARG A 117 2.46 -11.23 -13.53
CA ARG A 117 1.33 -10.29 -13.60
C ARG A 117 1.22 -9.65 -14.97
N VAL A 118 2.33 -9.19 -15.53
CA VAL A 118 2.37 -8.57 -16.86
C VAL A 118 1.99 -9.58 -17.93
N GLU A 119 2.55 -10.79 -17.90
CA GLU A 119 2.24 -11.87 -18.84
C GLU A 119 0.74 -12.22 -18.82
N ARG A 120 0.17 -12.38 -17.62
CA ARG A 120 -1.27 -12.62 -17.45
C ARG A 120 -2.12 -11.48 -18.00
N MET A 121 -1.72 -10.22 -17.75
CA MET A 121 -2.44 -9.05 -18.24
C MET A 121 -2.41 -8.98 -19.77
N VAL A 122 -1.24 -9.22 -20.37
CA VAL A 122 -1.07 -9.27 -21.84
C VAL A 122 -1.91 -10.41 -22.45
N GLU A 123 -1.91 -11.59 -21.84
CA GLU A 123 -2.73 -12.72 -22.27
C GLU A 123 -4.24 -12.39 -22.25
N ILE A 124 -4.71 -11.73 -21.17
CA ILE A 124 -6.11 -11.28 -21.08
C ILE A 124 -6.44 -10.27 -22.18
N CYS A 125 -5.55 -9.30 -22.41
CA CYS A 125 -5.72 -8.31 -23.48
C CYS A 125 -5.81 -8.99 -24.87
N HIS A 126 -4.92 -9.94 -25.16
CA HIS A 126 -4.94 -10.68 -26.42
C HIS A 126 -6.24 -11.49 -26.58
N ARG A 127 -6.68 -12.19 -25.53
CA ARG A 127 -7.93 -12.97 -25.56
C ARG A 127 -9.17 -12.09 -25.78
N LEU A 128 -9.15 -10.87 -25.31
CA LEU A 128 -10.24 -9.89 -25.44
C LEU A 128 -10.05 -8.96 -26.64
N GLU A 129 -9.04 -9.19 -27.49
CA GLU A 129 -8.70 -8.36 -28.65
C GLU A 129 -8.47 -6.87 -28.30
N VAL A 130 -7.99 -6.59 -27.06
CA VAL A 130 -7.66 -5.25 -26.61
C VAL A 130 -6.26 -4.87 -27.10
N ARG A 131 -6.12 -3.64 -27.61
CA ARG A 131 -4.81 -3.11 -28.05
C ARG A 131 -3.86 -2.99 -26.86
N THR A 132 -2.59 -3.36 -27.07
CA THR A 132 -1.52 -3.38 -26.06
C THR A 132 -0.37 -2.41 -26.37
N ASP A 133 -0.58 -1.50 -27.33
CA ASP A 133 0.39 -0.48 -27.71
C ASP A 133 0.48 0.72 -26.72
N ARG A 134 -0.48 0.81 -25.79
CA ARG A 134 -0.49 1.82 -24.72
C ARG A 134 -1.00 1.20 -23.43
N PHE A 135 -0.21 1.34 -22.37
CA PHE A 135 -0.59 0.99 -21.01
C PHE A 135 -0.47 2.22 -20.12
N LEU A 136 -1.43 2.40 -19.22
CA LEU A 136 -1.34 3.30 -18.09
C LEU A 136 -1.40 2.47 -16.81
N GLU A 137 -0.38 2.61 -15.97
CA GLU A 137 -0.36 2.08 -14.61
C GLU A 137 -0.41 3.26 -13.65
N VAL A 138 -1.28 3.18 -12.65
CA VAL A 138 -1.43 4.18 -11.60
C VAL A 138 -0.98 3.52 -10.31
N GLY A 139 0.24 3.85 -9.86
CA GLY A 139 0.90 3.30 -8.67
C GLY A 139 0.38 3.83 -7.36
#